data_dbeb4e9441a94a341049a1dc0aed0f62
#
_entry.id   dbeb4e9441a94a341049a1dc0aed0f62
#
_cell.length_a   1.000
_cell.length_b   1.000
_cell.length_c   1.000
_cell.angle_alpha   90.00
_cell.angle_beta   90.00
_cell.angle_gamma   90.00
#
_symmetry.space_group_name_H-M   'P 1'
#
loop_
_entity.id
_entity.type
_entity.pdbx_description
1 polymer ?
#
loop_
_entity_poly.entity_id
_entity_poly.type
_entity_poly.pdbx_seq_one_letter_code
_entity_poly.pdbx_strand_id
1 'polypeptide(L)'
;MAELINRPQYLNQLIQNKDVDLVKIVTGIRRCGKSSLLDLFHHYLSENGVPDSRIVHMNMESLHYRDLNNYLSFYDYVSKQIAKDGKTYLIFDELQTVEHWEKAIESFRLDYDVDIYITGSNAYLLSTEFSTLLSGRYVEIRVLPLSFKEFLDFYEFAPDVTMDEKFQKYLQFGGMPILREYKFNEARSNQALEGIYSTVVLRDILQRNNGTDQAMLQKIMLFLCSNIGSITSPNSIGNVLSNEGDIQTGK
;
A
#
# COMPACT_ATOMS: atom_id res chain seq x y z
N MET A 1 17.67 -5.08 10.44
CA MET A 1 16.50 -5.05 9.55
C MET A 1 15.45 -5.97 10.15
N ALA A 2 14.17 -5.62 10.10
CA ALA A 2 13.12 -6.54 10.52
C ALA A 2 13.13 -7.77 9.61
N GLU A 3 12.80 -8.93 10.15
CA GLU A 3 12.68 -10.17 9.39
C GLU A 3 11.58 -10.03 8.33
N LEU A 4 11.92 -10.27 7.06
CA LEU A 4 10.94 -10.26 5.98
C LEU A 4 10.14 -11.56 6.03
N ILE A 5 8.84 -11.45 6.26
CA ILE A 5 7.94 -12.60 6.25
C ILE A 5 7.27 -12.70 4.89
N ASN A 6 7.36 -13.87 4.31
CA ASN A 6 6.82 -14.13 2.99
C ASN A 6 5.29 -14.04 2.99
N ARG A 7 4.75 -13.37 1.98
CA ARG A 7 3.32 -13.30 1.65
C ARG A 7 3.08 -13.90 0.25
N PRO A 8 3.07 -15.25 0.15
CA PRO A 8 3.12 -15.96 -1.13
C PRO A 8 2.02 -15.53 -2.11
N GLN A 9 0.84 -15.20 -1.60
CA GLN A 9 -0.29 -14.75 -2.42
C GLN A 9 0.07 -13.52 -3.26
N TYR A 10 0.76 -12.53 -2.69
CA TYR A 10 1.11 -11.29 -3.39
C TYR A 10 2.44 -11.41 -4.14
N LEU A 11 3.42 -12.08 -3.54
CA LEU A 11 4.70 -12.32 -4.21
C LEU A 11 4.51 -13.10 -5.51
N ASN A 12 3.66 -14.14 -5.50
CA ASN A 12 3.36 -14.91 -6.71
C ASN A 12 2.69 -14.05 -7.80
N GLN A 13 1.85 -13.07 -7.42
CA GLN A 13 1.28 -12.15 -8.40
C GLN A 13 2.33 -11.26 -9.06
N LEU A 14 3.35 -10.78 -8.32
CA LEU A 14 4.49 -10.06 -8.88
C LEU A 14 5.29 -10.95 -9.84
N ILE A 15 5.58 -12.19 -9.41
CA ILE A 15 6.33 -13.18 -10.20
C ILE A 15 5.58 -13.53 -11.49
N GLN A 16 4.28 -13.79 -11.44
CA GLN A 16 3.48 -14.12 -12.61
C GLN A 16 3.38 -13.00 -13.64
N ASN A 17 3.50 -11.75 -13.19
CA ASN A 17 3.50 -10.59 -14.06
C ASN A 17 4.91 -10.11 -14.43
N LYS A 18 5.96 -10.82 -13.99
CA LYS A 18 7.34 -10.52 -14.34
C LYS A 18 7.54 -10.64 -15.86
N ASP A 19 8.26 -9.68 -16.41
CA ASP A 19 8.59 -9.58 -17.84
C ASP A 19 7.37 -9.37 -18.79
N VAL A 20 6.18 -9.13 -18.23
CA VAL A 20 5.01 -8.70 -19.00
C VAL A 20 5.08 -7.17 -19.19
N ASP A 21 4.82 -6.67 -20.41
CA ASP A 21 4.82 -5.23 -20.75
C ASP A 21 3.61 -4.50 -20.12
N LEU A 22 3.56 -4.53 -18.80
CA LEU A 22 2.59 -3.80 -17.96
C LEU A 22 3.34 -3.21 -16.76
N VAL A 23 2.93 -2.05 -16.30
CA VAL A 23 3.41 -1.50 -15.02
C VAL A 23 2.72 -2.24 -13.87
N LYS A 24 3.48 -2.78 -12.92
CA LYS A 24 2.95 -3.46 -11.74
C LYS A 24 2.77 -2.45 -10.63
N ILE A 25 1.51 -2.19 -10.26
CA ILE A 25 1.16 -1.20 -9.24
C ILE A 25 0.74 -1.92 -7.98
N VAL A 26 1.53 -1.80 -6.94
CA VAL A 26 1.23 -2.36 -5.62
C VAL A 26 0.54 -1.31 -4.77
N THR A 27 -0.76 -1.52 -4.53
CA THR A 27 -1.60 -0.62 -3.74
C THR A 27 -1.95 -1.23 -2.39
N GLY A 28 -2.46 -0.42 -1.48
CA GLY A 28 -2.90 -0.86 -0.15
C GLY A 28 -2.72 0.24 0.89
N ILE A 29 -3.40 0.09 2.03
CA ILE A 29 -3.31 1.07 3.10
C ILE A 29 -1.88 1.22 3.63
N ARG A 30 -1.59 2.34 4.28
CA ARG A 30 -0.29 2.56 4.92
C ARG A 30 0.01 1.43 5.91
N ARG A 31 1.28 0.97 5.93
CA ARG A 31 1.80 -0.08 6.83
C ARG A 31 1.20 -1.49 6.64
N CYS A 32 0.49 -1.76 5.53
CA CYS A 32 0.04 -3.13 5.21
C CYS A 32 1.13 -4.04 4.63
N GLY A 33 2.36 -3.54 4.42
CA GLY A 33 3.50 -4.34 3.98
C GLY A 33 3.85 -4.22 2.49
N LYS A 34 3.48 -3.12 1.80
CA LYS A 34 3.83 -2.90 0.37
C LYS A 34 5.34 -2.86 0.15
N SER A 35 6.07 -2.04 0.90
CA SER A 35 7.54 -1.93 0.81
C SER A 35 8.22 -3.27 1.07
N SER A 36 7.80 -3.99 2.13
CA SER A 36 8.33 -5.33 2.42
C SER A 36 8.06 -6.35 1.30
N LEU A 37 6.93 -6.20 0.60
CA LEU A 37 6.63 -7.05 -0.56
C LEU A 37 7.59 -6.75 -1.73
N LEU A 38 7.93 -5.48 -1.98
CA LEU A 38 8.93 -5.11 -2.97
C LEU A 38 10.33 -5.59 -2.58
N ASP A 39 10.69 -5.53 -1.29
CA ASP A 39 11.95 -6.09 -0.79
C ASP A 39 12.02 -7.61 -1.03
N LEU A 40 10.94 -8.35 -0.74
CA LEU A 40 10.84 -9.78 -1.04
C LEU A 40 10.97 -10.06 -2.52
N PHE A 41 10.37 -9.24 -3.37
CA PHE A 41 10.47 -9.40 -4.82
C PHE A 41 11.89 -9.08 -5.32
N HIS A 42 12.56 -8.08 -4.76
CA HIS A 42 13.97 -7.80 -5.04
C HIS A 42 14.85 -9.02 -4.70
N HIS A 43 14.69 -9.60 -3.50
CA HIS A 43 15.41 -10.82 -3.12
C HIS A 43 15.13 -11.97 -4.09
N TYR A 44 13.86 -12.16 -4.45
CA TYR A 44 13.50 -13.17 -5.45
C TYR A 44 14.23 -12.96 -6.78
N LEU A 45 14.33 -11.74 -7.29
CA LEU A 45 15.05 -11.44 -8.53
C LEU A 45 16.54 -11.81 -8.43
N SER A 46 17.19 -11.41 -7.34
CA SER A 46 18.62 -11.70 -7.09
C SER A 46 18.88 -13.20 -6.97
N GLU A 47 18.04 -13.94 -6.24
CA GLU A 47 18.14 -15.40 -6.08
C GLU A 47 17.86 -16.16 -7.38
N ASN A 48 17.10 -15.56 -8.31
CA ASN A 48 16.81 -16.14 -9.63
C ASN A 48 17.70 -15.61 -10.75
N GLY A 49 18.89 -15.12 -10.40
CA GLY A 49 19.97 -14.83 -11.34
C GLY A 49 19.93 -13.45 -11.99
N VAL A 50 19.10 -12.53 -11.51
CA VAL A 50 19.14 -11.13 -11.92
C VAL A 50 20.26 -10.43 -11.15
N PRO A 51 21.31 -9.93 -11.80
CA PRO A 51 22.39 -9.24 -11.10
C PRO A 51 21.91 -7.91 -10.53
N ASP A 52 22.44 -7.51 -9.37
CA ASP A 52 22.06 -6.25 -8.67
C ASP A 52 22.24 -5.01 -9.55
N SER A 53 23.18 -5.02 -10.50
CA SER A 53 23.38 -3.95 -11.47
C SER A 53 22.20 -3.76 -12.45
N ARG A 54 21.25 -4.69 -12.45
CA ARG A 54 20.01 -4.64 -13.24
C ARG A 54 18.76 -4.47 -12.37
N ILE A 55 18.92 -4.16 -11.11
CA ILE A 55 17.81 -3.89 -10.20
C ILE A 55 17.99 -2.48 -9.64
N VAL A 56 17.13 -1.56 -10.06
CA VAL A 56 17.07 -0.20 -9.53
C VAL A 56 15.94 -0.16 -8.51
N HIS A 57 16.28 -0.19 -7.23
CA HIS A 57 15.30 -0.18 -6.13
C HIS A 57 15.43 1.11 -5.32
N MET A 58 14.41 1.96 -5.36
CA MET A 58 14.41 3.29 -4.76
C MET A 58 13.16 3.50 -3.90
N ASN A 59 13.36 3.95 -2.65
CA ASN A 59 12.28 4.44 -1.81
C ASN A 59 12.27 5.96 -1.85
N MET A 60 11.23 6.54 -2.46
CA MET A 60 11.12 7.97 -2.72
C MET A 60 10.79 8.82 -1.47
N GLU A 61 10.45 8.20 -0.33
CA GLU A 61 10.38 8.90 0.96
C GLU A 61 11.76 9.16 1.58
N SER A 62 12.83 8.54 1.04
CA SER A 62 14.18 8.74 1.55
C SER A 62 14.74 10.12 1.16
N LEU A 63 15.32 10.83 2.15
CA LEU A 63 16.03 12.09 1.91
C LEU A 63 17.18 11.96 0.93
N HIS A 64 17.66 10.75 0.65
CA HIS A 64 18.68 10.50 -0.36
C HIS A 64 18.21 10.93 -1.76
N TYR A 65 16.89 10.84 -2.01
CA TYR A 65 16.25 11.18 -3.29
C TYR A 65 15.48 12.50 -3.26
N ARG A 66 15.66 13.34 -2.26
CA ARG A 66 14.90 14.59 -2.04
C ARG A 66 14.92 15.56 -3.24
N ASP A 67 15.97 15.51 -4.04
CA ASP A 67 16.14 16.39 -5.20
C ASP A 67 15.45 15.85 -6.46
N LEU A 68 14.90 14.63 -6.39
CA LEU A 68 14.15 13.97 -7.48
C LEU A 68 12.64 14.21 -7.32
N ASN A 69 12.23 15.45 -7.14
CA ASN A 69 10.85 15.83 -6.81
C ASN A 69 9.94 16.04 -8.04
N ASN A 70 10.51 16.02 -9.25
CA ASN A 70 9.77 16.14 -10.51
C ASN A 70 10.21 15.07 -11.53
N TYR A 71 9.37 14.84 -12.53
CA TYR A 71 9.59 13.76 -13.51
C TYR A 71 10.88 13.90 -14.31
N LEU A 72 11.38 15.12 -14.59
CA LEU A 72 12.60 15.34 -15.37
C LEU A 72 13.85 14.92 -14.57
N SER A 73 14.00 15.46 -13.35
CA SER A 73 15.13 15.11 -12.48
C SER A 73 15.13 13.61 -12.13
N PHE A 74 13.94 13.02 -11.94
CA PHE A 74 13.75 11.60 -11.70
C PHE A 74 14.17 10.78 -12.94
N TYR A 75 13.68 11.15 -14.14
CA TYR A 75 14.04 10.47 -15.37
C TYR A 75 15.56 10.51 -15.64
N ASP A 76 16.17 11.69 -15.53
CA ASP A 76 17.61 11.88 -15.76
C ASP A 76 18.48 11.08 -14.78
N TYR A 77 18.02 10.92 -13.55
CA TYR A 77 18.72 10.13 -12.53
C TYR A 77 18.62 8.64 -12.80
N VAL A 78 17.41 8.13 -13.03
CA VAL A 78 17.15 6.69 -13.22
C VAL A 78 17.74 6.21 -14.55
N SER A 79 17.64 6.98 -15.64
CA SER A 79 18.19 6.63 -16.96
C SER A 79 19.68 6.28 -16.94
N LYS A 80 20.44 6.91 -16.03
CA LYS A 80 21.88 6.62 -15.87
C LYS A 80 22.15 5.28 -15.20
N GLN A 81 21.16 4.68 -14.58
CA GLN A 81 21.27 3.41 -13.87
C GLN A 81 20.72 2.24 -14.68
N ILE A 82 19.99 2.52 -15.77
CA ILE A 82 19.45 1.48 -16.65
C ILE A 82 20.60 0.83 -17.43
N ALA A 83 20.64 -0.50 -17.40
CA ALA A 83 21.64 -1.27 -18.12
C ALA A 83 21.50 -1.04 -19.64
N LYS A 84 22.64 -0.92 -20.34
CA LYS A 84 22.65 -0.76 -21.79
C LYS A 84 22.25 -2.03 -22.53
N ASP A 85 22.53 -3.18 -21.93
CA ASP A 85 22.28 -4.49 -22.51
C ASP A 85 21.34 -5.29 -21.60
N GLY A 86 20.21 -5.72 -22.13
CA GLY A 86 19.19 -6.54 -21.45
C GLY A 86 18.34 -5.79 -20.46
N LYS A 87 17.38 -6.49 -19.91
CA LYS A 87 16.29 -5.92 -19.11
C LYS A 87 16.75 -5.41 -17.76
N THR A 88 16.25 -4.23 -17.36
CA THR A 88 16.43 -3.67 -16.03
C THR A 88 15.10 -3.66 -15.28
N TYR A 89 15.11 -4.07 -14.01
CA TYR A 89 13.96 -4.06 -13.12
C TYR A 89 13.95 -2.76 -12.32
N LEU A 90 12.91 -1.95 -12.52
CA LEU A 90 12.73 -0.66 -11.86
C LEU A 90 11.70 -0.84 -10.73
N ILE A 91 12.12 -0.67 -9.49
CA ILE A 91 11.29 -0.85 -8.29
C ILE A 91 11.26 0.49 -7.55
N PHE A 92 10.09 1.14 -7.55
CA PHE A 92 9.91 2.45 -6.92
C PHE A 92 8.87 2.39 -5.81
N ASP A 93 9.31 2.62 -4.58
CA ASP A 93 8.44 2.68 -3.42
C ASP A 93 7.99 4.12 -3.14
N GLU A 94 6.68 4.32 -2.89
CA GLU A 94 6.03 5.61 -2.61
C GLU A 94 6.26 6.67 -3.72
N LEU A 95 6.14 6.25 -4.99
CA LEU A 95 6.47 7.07 -6.17
C LEU A 95 5.61 8.34 -6.32
N GLN A 96 4.42 8.42 -5.69
CA GLN A 96 3.55 9.59 -5.73
C GLN A 96 4.18 10.87 -5.13
N THR A 97 5.34 10.78 -4.52
CA THR A 97 6.08 11.95 -4.04
C THR A 97 6.77 12.74 -5.15
N VAL A 98 6.91 12.15 -6.34
CA VAL A 98 7.50 12.77 -7.53
C VAL A 98 6.37 13.41 -8.37
N GLU A 99 6.47 14.71 -8.64
CA GLU A 99 5.48 15.38 -9.49
C GLU A 99 5.52 14.87 -10.92
N HIS A 100 4.34 14.57 -11.48
CA HIS A 100 4.17 14.07 -12.85
C HIS A 100 4.99 12.79 -13.16
N TRP A 101 5.23 11.97 -12.15
CA TRP A 101 6.02 10.73 -12.28
C TRP A 101 5.52 9.77 -13.39
N GLU A 102 4.23 9.80 -13.70
CA GLU A 102 3.61 9.01 -14.77
C GLU A 102 4.27 9.25 -16.13
N LYS A 103 4.72 10.50 -16.41
CA LYS A 103 5.43 10.85 -17.66
C LYS A 103 6.80 10.16 -17.74
N ALA A 104 7.50 10.08 -16.61
CA ALA A 104 8.78 9.39 -16.57
C ALA A 104 8.59 7.87 -16.75
N ILE A 105 7.58 7.28 -16.12
CA ILE A 105 7.26 5.85 -16.26
C ILE A 105 6.94 5.48 -17.73
N GLU A 106 6.11 6.28 -18.40
CA GLU A 106 5.83 6.06 -19.82
C GLU A 106 7.10 6.21 -20.69
N SER A 107 7.94 7.21 -20.41
CA SER A 107 9.21 7.38 -21.13
C SER A 107 10.15 6.21 -20.91
N PHE A 108 10.30 5.68 -19.69
CA PHE A 108 11.11 4.50 -19.43
C PHE A 108 10.64 3.29 -20.24
N ARG A 109 9.34 3.07 -20.34
CA ARG A 109 8.76 1.97 -21.13
C ARG A 109 9.00 2.11 -22.64
N LEU A 110 9.02 3.35 -23.14
CA LEU A 110 9.23 3.63 -24.58
C LEU A 110 10.71 3.53 -24.97
N ASP A 111 11.60 3.99 -24.08
CA ASP A 111 13.00 4.23 -24.41
C ASP A 111 13.93 3.05 -24.04
N TYR A 112 13.49 2.16 -23.12
CA TYR A 112 14.35 1.12 -22.54
C TYR A 112 13.65 -0.24 -22.41
N ASP A 113 14.46 -1.31 -22.39
CA ASP A 113 13.99 -2.64 -22.00
C ASP A 113 13.93 -2.73 -20.46
N VAL A 114 12.77 -2.37 -19.91
CA VAL A 114 12.55 -2.31 -18.47
C VAL A 114 11.31 -3.08 -18.04
N ASP A 115 11.33 -3.52 -16.80
CA ASP A 115 10.18 -4.08 -16.10
C ASP A 115 9.91 -3.25 -14.83
N ILE A 116 8.71 -2.66 -14.68
CA ILE A 116 8.44 -1.58 -13.74
C ILE A 116 7.44 -2.01 -12.66
N TYR A 117 7.85 -1.80 -11.41
CA TYR A 117 7.09 -2.06 -10.19
C TYR A 117 7.04 -0.79 -9.35
N ILE A 118 5.84 -0.37 -8.99
CA ILE A 118 5.65 0.85 -8.20
C ILE A 118 4.73 0.61 -7.03
N THR A 119 4.98 1.30 -5.91
CA THR A 119 3.99 1.40 -4.84
C THR A 119 3.55 2.83 -4.64
N GLY A 120 2.42 2.96 -3.98
CA GLY A 120 1.95 4.22 -3.45
C GLY A 120 0.68 4.05 -2.63
N SER A 121 0.27 5.10 -1.93
CA SER A 121 -0.97 5.07 -1.17
C SER A 121 -2.15 4.96 -2.13
N ASN A 122 -3.06 4.04 -1.86
CA ASN A 122 -4.15 3.55 -2.72
C ASN A 122 -4.94 4.64 -3.46
N ALA A 123 -5.07 5.76 -2.87
CA ALA A 123 -5.93 6.82 -3.35
C ALA A 123 -5.26 7.80 -4.35
N TYR A 124 -3.91 7.83 -4.42
CA TYR A 124 -3.18 8.62 -5.42
C TYR A 124 -3.00 7.85 -6.73
N LEU A 125 -2.80 6.53 -6.63
CA LEU A 125 -2.51 5.68 -7.78
C LEU A 125 -3.77 5.21 -8.53
N LEU A 126 -4.96 5.38 -7.92
CA LEU A 126 -6.24 4.97 -8.51
C LEU A 126 -7.14 6.16 -8.89
N SER A 127 -6.62 7.40 -8.90
CA SER A 127 -7.37 8.51 -9.45
C SER A 127 -7.71 8.21 -10.93
N THR A 128 -8.89 8.64 -11.38
CA THR A 128 -9.33 8.50 -12.78
C THR A 128 -8.34 9.08 -13.77
N GLU A 129 -7.56 10.06 -13.36
CA GLU A 129 -6.45 10.65 -14.14
C GLU A 129 -5.34 9.61 -14.41
N PHE A 130 -5.04 8.76 -13.44
CA PHE A 130 -3.96 7.78 -13.54
C PHE A 130 -4.31 6.63 -14.51
N SER A 131 -5.55 6.11 -14.43
CA SER A 131 -6.02 5.06 -15.34
C SER A 131 -6.03 5.52 -16.81
N THR A 132 -6.23 6.83 -17.06
CA THR A 132 -6.16 7.42 -18.39
C THR A 132 -4.71 7.65 -18.86
N LEU A 133 -3.80 8.02 -17.96
CA LEU A 133 -2.40 8.31 -18.30
C LEU A 133 -1.62 7.05 -18.70
N LEU A 134 -1.77 5.95 -17.97
CA LEU A 134 -1.16 4.66 -18.36
C LEU A 134 -1.98 3.89 -19.42
N SER A 135 -3.08 4.47 -19.92
CA SER A 135 -3.87 3.89 -21.03
C SER A 135 -4.23 2.41 -20.86
N GLY A 136 -4.47 1.95 -19.63
CA GLY A 136 -4.76 0.55 -19.31
C GLY A 136 -3.55 -0.39 -19.31
N ARG A 137 -2.32 0.13 -19.44
CA ARG A 137 -1.08 -0.67 -19.46
C ARG A 137 -0.50 -0.92 -18.08
N TYR A 138 -1.34 -1.32 -17.15
CA TYR A 138 -0.91 -1.66 -15.79
C TYR A 138 -1.68 -2.84 -15.23
N VAL A 139 -1.13 -3.49 -14.22
CA VAL A 139 -1.82 -4.46 -13.37
C VAL A 139 -1.74 -3.99 -11.93
N GLU A 140 -2.87 -3.98 -11.25
CA GLU A 140 -2.95 -3.63 -9.83
C GLU A 140 -2.83 -4.90 -8.96
N ILE A 141 -1.95 -4.83 -7.97
CA ILE A 141 -1.80 -5.83 -6.91
C ILE A 141 -2.17 -5.16 -5.58
N ARG A 142 -3.39 -5.42 -5.13
CA ARG A 142 -3.94 -4.79 -3.93
C ARG A 142 -3.56 -5.56 -2.67
N VAL A 143 -2.63 -5.03 -1.89
CA VAL A 143 -2.18 -5.60 -0.62
C VAL A 143 -3.12 -5.18 0.50
N LEU A 144 -3.74 -6.17 1.13
CA LEU A 144 -4.60 -5.99 2.31
C LEU A 144 -3.78 -6.21 3.60
N PRO A 145 -4.27 -5.76 4.76
CA PRO A 145 -3.79 -6.27 6.04
C PRO A 145 -3.81 -7.81 6.06
N LEU A 146 -3.10 -8.41 7.00
CA LEU A 146 -3.00 -9.88 7.10
C LEU A 146 -4.40 -10.50 7.21
N SER A 147 -4.68 -11.49 6.38
CA SER A 147 -5.77 -12.44 6.60
C SER A 147 -5.49 -13.29 7.84
N PHE A 148 -6.51 -13.98 8.38
CA PHE A 148 -6.29 -14.88 9.52
C PHE A 148 -5.24 -15.96 9.23
N LYS A 149 -5.23 -16.50 8.00
CA LYS A 149 -4.20 -17.45 7.57
C LYS A 149 -2.79 -16.86 7.64
N GLU A 150 -2.60 -15.66 7.07
CA GLU A 150 -1.31 -14.97 7.13
C GLU A 150 -0.93 -14.58 8.56
N PHE A 151 -1.92 -14.21 9.39
CA PHE A 151 -1.69 -13.92 10.80
C PHE A 151 -1.11 -15.13 11.53
N LEU A 152 -1.56 -16.36 11.24
CA LEU A 152 -1.00 -17.58 11.81
C LEU A 152 0.46 -17.81 11.38
N ASP A 153 0.83 -17.40 10.15
CA ASP A 153 2.19 -17.52 9.64
C ASP A 153 3.10 -16.41 10.21
N PHE A 154 2.52 -15.26 10.58
CA PHE A 154 3.26 -14.10 11.09
C PHE A 154 3.55 -14.15 12.59
N TYR A 155 2.77 -14.90 13.35
CA TYR A 155 2.88 -14.96 14.81
C TYR A 155 3.28 -16.31 15.30
N GLU A 156 4.18 -16.33 16.28
CA GLU A 156 4.52 -17.53 17.02
C GLU A 156 3.53 -17.75 18.16
N PHE A 157 2.97 -18.95 18.24
CA PHE A 157 2.04 -19.35 19.29
C PHE A 157 2.62 -20.53 20.06
N ALA A 158 2.37 -20.56 21.38
CA ALA A 158 2.68 -21.75 22.17
C ALA A 158 1.89 -22.96 21.65
N PRO A 159 2.43 -24.20 21.76
CA PRO A 159 1.81 -25.40 21.18
C PRO A 159 0.41 -25.72 21.72
N ASP A 160 0.09 -25.28 22.92
CA ASP A 160 -1.17 -25.50 23.62
C ASP A 160 -2.27 -24.46 23.26
N VAL A 161 -1.95 -23.42 22.51
CA VAL A 161 -2.92 -22.39 22.09
C VAL A 161 -3.81 -22.95 21.00
N THR A 162 -5.10 -23.02 21.26
CA THR A 162 -6.12 -23.53 20.34
C THR A 162 -6.35 -22.60 19.15
N MET A 163 -6.97 -23.11 18.08
CA MET A 163 -7.31 -22.31 16.90
C MET A 163 -8.29 -21.19 17.23
N ASP A 164 -9.25 -21.44 18.12
CA ASP A 164 -10.23 -20.45 18.55
C ASP A 164 -9.56 -19.32 19.34
N GLU A 165 -8.61 -19.61 20.22
CA GLU A 165 -7.83 -18.58 20.92
C GLU A 165 -6.98 -17.75 19.97
N LYS A 166 -6.38 -18.36 18.95
CA LYS A 166 -5.65 -17.64 17.89
C LYS A 166 -6.58 -16.73 17.10
N PHE A 167 -7.78 -17.21 16.79
CA PHE A 167 -8.79 -16.40 16.10
C PHE A 167 -9.29 -15.24 16.96
N GLN A 168 -9.52 -15.45 18.26
CA GLN A 168 -9.85 -14.35 19.19
C GLN A 168 -8.75 -13.29 19.23
N LYS A 169 -7.47 -13.69 19.26
CA LYS A 169 -6.34 -12.75 19.15
C LYS A 169 -6.36 -11.97 17.82
N TYR A 170 -6.66 -12.64 16.71
CA TYR A 170 -6.79 -11.97 15.43
C TYR A 170 -7.93 -10.94 15.42
N LEU A 171 -9.08 -11.27 16.00
CA LEU A 171 -10.21 -10.31 16.14
C LEU A 171 -9.85 -9.11 17.02
N GLN A 172 -9.11 -9.35 18.11
CA GLN A 172 -8.70 -8.31 19.04
C GLN A 172 -7.63 -7.37 18.47
N PHE A 173 -6.58 -7.91 17.88
CA PHE A 173 -5.41 -7.14 17.45
C PHE A 173 -5.48 -6.75 15.97
N GLY A 174 -6.26 -7.44 15.15
CA GLY A 174 -6.38 -7.18 13.72
C GLY A 174 -5.19 -7.66 12.89
N GLY A 175 -5.19 -7.30 11.61
CA GLY A 175 -4.24 -7.82 10.62
C GLY A 175 -3.11 -6.86 10.23
N MET A 176 -2.79 -5.83 11.02
CA MET A 176 -1.67 -4.93 10.69
C MET A 176 -0.32 -5.60 11.00
N PRO A 177 0.59 -5.78 9.99
CA PRO A 177 1.83 -6.54 10.18
C PRO A 177 2.73 -6.04 11.30
N ILE A 178 2.77 -4.71 11.51
CA ILE A 178 3.60 -4.08 12.56
C ILE A 178 3.26 -4.55 13.97
N LEU A 179 2.03 -5.02 14.20
CA LEU A 179 1.58 -5.43 15.54
C LEU A 179 2.30 -6.69 16.04
N ARG A 180 2.90 -7.48 15.15
CA ARG A 180 3.76 -8.60 15.52
C ARG A 180 4.88 -8.18 16.48
N GLU A 181 5.46 -7.00 16.29
CA GLU A 181 6.55 -6.48 17.11
C GLU A 181 6.14 -6.24 18.57
N TYR A 182 4.84 -6.10 18.82
CA TYR A 182 4.31 -5.87 20.18
C TYR A 182 3.90 -7.14 20.90
N LYS A 183 3.99 -8.33 20.26
CA LYS A 183 3.76 -9.65 20.88
C LYS A 183 2.50 -9.70 21.73
N PHE A 184 1.38 -9.24 21.19
CA PHE A 184 0.08 -9.16 21.87
C PHE A 184 0.02 -8.23 23.10
N ASN A 185 0.91 -7.27 23.20
CA ASN A 185 0.78 -6.22 24.23
C ASN A 185 -0.32 -5.24 23.81
N GLU A 186 -1.45 -5.27 24.49
CA GLU A 186 -2.65 -4.51 24.15
C GLU A 186 -2.40 -2.99 24.12
N ALA A 187 -1.79 -2.44 25.18
CA ALA A 187 -1.56 -1.00 25.28
C ALA A 187 -0.68 -0.47 24.12
N ARG A 188 0.42 -1.17 23.80
CA ARG A 188 1.31 -0.80 22.71
C ARG A 188 0.67 -0.99 21.34
N SER A 189 -0.12 -2.06 21.18
CA SER A 189 -0.84 -2.33 19.94
C SER A 189 -1.89 -1.25 19.66
N ASN A 190 -2.67 -0.87 20.67
CA ASN A 190 -3.68 0.18 20.55
C ASN A 190 -3.03 1.52 20.21
N GLN A 191 -1.94 1.91 20.89
CA GLN A 191 -1.20 3.13 20.58
C GLN A 191 -0.69 3.15 19.12
N ALA A 192 -0.19 2.02 18.62
CA ALA A 192 0.25 1.91 17.22
C ALA A 192 -0.93 2.02 16.24
N LEU A 193 -2.05 1.36 16.54
CA LEU A 193 -3.27 1.42 15.73
C LEU A 193 -3.86 2.83 15.69
N GLU A 194 -3.88 3.54 16.81
CA GLU A 194 -4.29 4.95 16.85
C GLU A 194 -3.42 5.83 15.94
N GLY A 195 -2.10 5.63 15.95
CA GLY A 195 -1.18 6.35 15.07
C GLY A 195 -1.41 6.04 13.59
N ILE A 196 -1.71 4.78 13.25
CA ILE A 196 -2.04 4.37 11.87
C ILE A 196 -3.39 4.97 11.48
N TYR A 197 -4.41 4.85 12.32
CA TYR A 197 -5.75 5.39 12.09
C TYR A 197 -5.70 6.90 11.84
N SER A 198 -5.04 7.64 12.73
CA SER A 198 -4.89 9.08 12.58
C SER A 198 -4.18 9.47 11.27
N THR A 199 -3.14 8.73 10.87
CA THR A 199 -2.43 8.99 9.63
C THR A 199 -3.30 8.71 8.41
N VAL A 200 -3.99 7.55 8.38
CA VAL A 200 -4.84 7.14 7.25
C VAL A 200 -6.08 8.02 7.15
N VAL A 201 -6.78 8.22 8.27
CA VAL A 201 -8.05 8.95 8.28
C VAL A 201 -7.82 10.45 8.14
N LEU A 202 -6.92 11.02 8.96
CA LEU A 202 -6.72 12.46 8.99
C LEU A 202 -5.92 12.95 7.77
N ARG A 203 -4.84 12.27 7.42
CA ARG A 203 -3.98 12.72 6.33
C ARG A 203 -4.52 12.32 4.96
N ASP A 204 -4.88 11.06 4.78
CA ASP A 204 -5.22 10.55 3.45
C ASP A 204 -6.67 10.88 3.04
N ILE A 205 -7.61 10.99 3.98
CA ILE A 205 -9.01 11.29 3.67
C ILE A 205 -9.31 12.79 3.74
N LEU A 206 -8.92 13.47 4.84
CA LEU A 206 -9.24 14.88 5.03
C LEU A 206 -8.49 15.80 4.06
N GLN A 207 -7.23 15.51 3.74
CA GLN A 207 -6.48 16.32 2.77
C GLN A 207 -7.06 16.27 1.35
N ARG A 208 -7.82 15.22 1.02
CA ARG A 208 -8.45 15.09 -0.31
C ARG A 208 -9.80 15.77 -0.43
N ASN A 209 -10.50 15.82 0.68
CA ASN A 209 -11.85 16.37 0.72
C ASN A 209 -11.81 17.68 1.52
N ASN A 210 -11.28 18.74 0.90
CA ASN A 210 -11.28 20.08 1.49
C ASN A 210 -12.70 20.42 1.95
N GLY A 211 -12.91 20.54 3.26
CA GLY A 211 -14.20 20.84 3.88
C GLY A 211 -14.90 19.68 4.59
N THR A 212 -14.31 18.48 4.61
CA THR A 212 -14.87 17.38 5.41
C THR A 212 -14.65 17.63 6.91
N ASP A 213 -15.72 17.63 7.69
CA ASP A 213 -15.65 17.69 9.15
C ASP A 213 -15.08 16.38 9.70
N GLN A 214 -13.99 16.50 10.48
CA GLN A 214 -13.34 15.37 11.13
C GLN A 214 -14.27 14.61 12.07
N ALA A 215 -15.12 15.32 12.83
CA ALA A 215 -16.05 14.70 13.77
C ALA A 215 -17.12 13.88 13.01
N MET A 216 -17.61 14.41 11.90
CA MET A 216 -18.53 13.71 11.03
C MET A 216 -17.90 12.45 10.42
N LEU A 217 -16.66 12.53 9.96
CA LEU A 217 -15.94 11.37 9.43
C LEU A 217 -15.78 10.27 10.49
N GLN A 218 -15.45 10.63 11.72
CA GLN A 218 -15.37 9.68 12.84
C GLN A 218 -16.72 9.00 13.11
N LYS A 219 -17.83 9.74 13.09
CA LYS A 219 -19.19 9.18 13.26
C LYS A 219 -19.52 8.18 12.15
N ILE A 220 -19.21 8.52 10.88
CA ILE A 220 -19.38 7.61 9.75
C ILE A 220 -18.57 6.32 9.94
N MET A 221 -17.32 6.44 10.35
CA MET A 221 -16.46 5.29 10.59
C MET A 221 -17.00 4.39 11.71
N LEU A 222 -17.45 4.96 12.82
CA LEU A 222 -18.08 4.21 13.93
C LEU A 222 -19.36 3.51 13.47
N PHE A 223 -20.20 4.20 12.70
CA PHE A 223 -21.39 3.59 12.11
C PHE A 223 -21.05 2.41 11.21
N LEU A 224 -20.06 2.55 10.32
CA LEU A 224 -19.62 1.46 9.44
C LEU A 224 -19.07 0.28 10.23
N CYS A 225 -18.26 0.54 11.27
CA CYS A 225 -17.72 -0.50 12.13
C CYS A 225 -18.80 -1.27 12.88
N SER A 226 -19.85 -0.58 13.39
CA SER A 226 -20.97 -1.22 14.10
C SER A 226 -21.93 -1.98 13.18
N ASN A 227 -21.86 -1.76 11.87
CA ASN A 227 -22.71 -2.41 10.87
C ASN A 227 -21.94 -3.37 9.96
N ILE A 228 -20.78 -3.87 10.38
CA ILE A 228 -20.00 -4.86 9.61
C ILE A 228 -20.86 -6.11 9.35
N GLY A 229 -20.91 -6.53 8.07
CA GLY A 229 -21.73 -7.67 7.63
C GLY A 229 -23.19 -7.33 7.31
N SER A 230 -23.63 -6.09 7.53
CA SER A 230 -24.96 -5.62 7.19
C SER A 230 -24.98 -4.84 5.88
N ILE A 231 -26.12 -4.85 5.17
CA ILE A 231 -26.32 -4.03 3.98
C ILE A 231 -26.42 -2.56 4.42
N THR A 232 -25.53 -1.73 3.86
CA THR A 232 -25.46 -0.30 4.20
C THR A 232 -25.58 0.52 2.91
N SER A 233 -26.30 1.65 2.98
CA SER A 233 -26.44 2.59 1.88
C SER A 233 -26.06 4.02 2.30
N PRO A 234 -25.67 4.92 1.40
CA PRO A 234 -25.44 6.33 1.71
C PRO A 234 -26.64 6.99 2.41
N ASN A 235 -27.86 6.62 1.99
CA ASN A 235 -29.10 7.14 2.62
C ASN A 235 -29.26 6.67 4.07
N SER A 236 -28.92 5.40 4.39
CA SER A 236 -28.99 4.91 5.77
C SER A 236 -27.97 5.62 6.67
N ILE A 237 -26.78 5.91 6.17
CA ILE A 237 -25.77 6.69 6.87
C ILE A 237 -26.29 8.11 7.12
N GLY A 238 -26.79 8.78 6.07
CA GLY A 238 -27.33 10.14 6.17
C GLY A 238 -28.49 10.26 7.17
N ASN A 239 -29.40 9.28 7.20
CA ASN A 239 -30.53 9.27 8.14
C ASN A 239 -30.07 9.14 9.60
N VAL A 240 -29.09 8.30 9.89
CA VAL A 240 -28.54 8.15 11.25
C VAL A 240 -27.87 9.44 11.70
N LEU A 241 -27.05 10.04 10.85
CA LEU A 241 -26.33 11.28 11.14
C LEU A 241 -27.30 12.47 11.32
N SER A 242 -28.37 12.54 10.52
CA SER A 242 -29.40 13.61 10.61
C SER A 242 -30.25 13.49 11.88
N ASN A 243 -30.58 12.27 12.31
CA ASN A 243 -31.34 12.02 13.52
C ASN A 243 -30.56 12.34 14.80
N GLU A 244 -29.24 12.37 14.76
CA GLU A 244 -28.39 12.79 15.86
C GLU A 244 -28.19 14.32 15.94
N GLY A 245 -28.86 15.09 15.11
CA GLY A 245 -28.92 16.56 15.21
C GLY A 245 -27.77 17.33 14.53
N ASP A 246 -26.90 16.66 13.77
CA ASP A 246 -25.65 17.26 13.28
C ASP A 246 -25.59 17.58 11.79
N ILE A 247 -26.66 17.40 11.00
CA ILE A 247 -26.60 17.72 9.55
C ILE A 247 -27.86 18.48 9.11
N GLN A 248 -27.74 19.77 8.88
CA GLN A 248 -28.56 20.44 7.87
C GLN A 248 -28.02 19.99 6.50
N THR A 249 -28.74 19.09 5.85
CA THR A 249 -28.45 18.73 4.45
C THR A 249 -28.68 19.96 3.59
N GLY A 250 -27.56 20.62 3.23
CA GLY A 250 -27.59 21.56 2.12
C GLY A 250 -28.01 20.80 0.84
N LYS A 251 -29.02 21.36 0.17
CA LYS A 251 -29.48 20.95 -1.15
C LYS A 251 -28.41 21.17 -2.19
#